data_d7e71a04c7a301883fdb5ea3307b0706
#
_entry.id   d7e71a04c7a301883fdb5ea3307b0706
#
_cell.length_a   1.000
_cell.length_b   1.000
_cell.length_c   1.000
_cell.angle_alpha   90.00
_cell.angle_beta   90.00
_cell.angle_gamma   90.00
#
_symmetry.space_group_name_H-M   'P 1'
#
loop_
_entity.id
_entity.type
_entity.pdbx_description
1 polymer ?
#
loop_
_entity_poly.entity_id
_entity_poly.type
_entity_poly.pdbx_seq_one_letter_code
_entity_poly.pdbx_strand_id
1 'polypeptide(L)'
;IAVHLKGTFNCTRHACNYWRAESKEGKPVAGRIINTSSDAGLLYNPGQSNYGAAKAGITAFTLIVAKEMARYGVTANVIVPVARTRLTTEATPSLAPVMGTKEEFEKRYGYDPLGPEMMAPLVVFLASDEAKDVTGQVIRVVGGNLWLLHSWRSSEIVKRVPKGMWQPEEIGPKLRELIAKAPKREDLAGVIMSALS
;
A
#
# COMPACT_ATOMS: atom_id res chain seq x y z
N ILE A 1 8.83 -7.69 -11.80
CA ILE A 1 7.87 -6.90 -12.61
C ILE A 1 6.82 -7.82 -13.24
N ALA A 2 7.22 -8.85 -13.99
CA ALA A 2 6.30 -9.69 -14.76
C ALA A 2 5.22 -10.36 -13.90
N VAL A 3 5.60 -11.02 -12.81
CA VAL A 3 4.65 -11.71 -11.92
C VAL A 3 3.80 -10.70 -11.14
N HIS A 4 4.42 -9.73 -10.47
CA HIS A 4 3.71 -8.81 -9.59
C HIS A 4 2.88 -7.78 -10.37
N LEU A 5 3.53 -6.86 -11.08
CA LEU A 5 2.83 -5.74 -11.72
C LEU A 5 2.00 -6.19 -12.92
N LYS A 6 2.62 -6.90 -13.88
CA LYS A 6 1.92 -7.37 -15.08
C LYS A 6 0.85 -8.42 -14.74
N GLY A 7 1.12 -9.33 -13.80
CA GLY A 7 0.13 -10.32 -13.34
C GLY A 7 -1.10 -9.64 -12.73
N THR A 8 -0.90 -8.72 -11.80
CA THR A 8 -2.00 -7.93 -11.19
C THR A 8 -2.78 -7.15 -12.26
N PHE A 9 -2.07 -6.47 -13.19
CA PHE A 9 -2.70 -5.76 -14.29
C PHE A 9 -3.59 -6.67 -15.13
N ASN A 10 -3.10 -7.85 -15.53
CA ASN A 10 -3.84 -8.77 -16.38
C ASN A 10 -5.15 -9.23 -15.72
N CYS A 11 -5.09 -9.70 -14.47
CA CYS A 11 -6.28 -10.14 -13.74
C CYS A 11 -7.29 -9.01 -13.58
N THR A 12 -6.82 -7.85 -13.13
CA THR A 12 -7.66 -6.67 -12.92
C THR A 12 -8.30 -6.19 -14.23
N ARG A 13 -7.54 -6.14 -15.33
CA ARG A 13 -8.05 -5.74 -16.66
C ARG A 13 -9.19 -6.64 -17.11
N HIS A 14 -9.04 -7.96 -17.00
CA HIS A 14 -10.09 -8.90 -17.41
C HIS A 14 -11.34 -8.74 -16.56
N ALA A 15 -11.21 -8.62 -15.24
CA ALA A 15 -12.34 -8.37 -14.35
C ALA A 15 -13.04 -7.04 -14.68
N CYS A 16 -12.29 -5.96 -14.88
CA CYS A 16 -12.84 -4.64 -15.24
C CYS A 16 -13.59 -4.69 -16.59
N ASN A 17 -13.05 -5.37 -17.59
CA ASN A 17 -13.72 -5.50 -18.87
C ASN A 17 -15.05 -6.26 -18.75
N TYR A 18 -15.08 -7.33 -17.97
CA TYR A 18 -16.31 -8.09 -17.69
C TYR A 18 -17.36 -7.19 -17.00
N TRP A 19 -17.03 -6.56 -15.89
CA TRP A 19 -17.98 -5.71 -15.15
C TRP A 19 -18.45 -4.50 -15.96
N ARG A 20 -17.59 -3.91 -16.78
CA ARG A 20 -18.01 -2.83 -17.69
C ARG A 20 -19.01 -3.32 -18.73
N ALA A 21 -18.85 -4.53 -19.27
CA ALA A 21 -19.81 -5.12 -20.21
C ALA A 21 -21.16 -5.36 -19.52
N GLU A 22 -21.17 -6.02 -18.35
CA GLU A 22 -22.38 -6.27 -17.57
C GLU A 22 -23.12 -4.98 -17.23
N SER A 23 -22.41 -3.94 -16.78
CA SER A 23 -23.01 -2.64 -16.46
C SER A 23 -23.62 -1.95 -17.70
N LYS A 24 -23.00 -2.07 -18.89
CA LYS A 24 -23.54 -1.52 -20.13
C LYS A 24 -24.81 -2.24 -20.59
N GLU A 25 -24.96 -3.50 -20.22
CA GLU A 25 -26.20 -4.28 -20.47
C GLU A 25 -27.27 -4.01 -19.41
N GLY A 26 -27.06 -3.06 -18.50
CA GLY A 26 -28.00 -2.72 -17.43
C GLY A 26 -28.06 -3.73 -16.27
N LYS A 27 -27.13 -4.67 -16.22
CA LYS A 27 -27.05 -5.65 -15.14
C LYS A 27 -26.44 -5.03 -13.88
N PRO A 28 -26.87 -5.44 -12.68
CA PRO A 28 -26.27 -4.97 -11.43
C PRO A 28 -24.82 -5.48 -11.33
N VAL A 29 -23.91 -4.58 -10.95
CA VAL A 29 -22.50 -4.90 -10.72
C VAL A 29 -22.14 -4.54 -9.28
N ALA A 30 -21.51 -5.50 -8.59
CA ALA A 30 -20.94 -5.33 -7.26
C ALA A 30 -19.50 -5.87 -7.23
N GLY A 31 -18.66 -5.33 -8.12
CA GLY A 31 -17.26 -5.79 -8.27
C GLY A 31 -16.38 -5.35 -7.10
N ARG A 32 -15.47 -6.22 -6.69
CA ARG A 32 -14.49 -5.97 -5.62
C ARG A 32 -13.10 -6.32 -6.10
N ILE A 33 -12.20 -5.34 -6.12
CA ILE A 33 -10.78 -5.50 -6.44
C ILE A 33 -9.98 -5.25 -5.17
N ILE A 34 -9.20 -6.23 -4.76
CA ILE A 34 -8.32 -6.14 -3.59
C ILE A 34 -6.93 -6.55 -4.05
N ASN A 35 -6.08 -5.58 -4.32
CA ASN A 35 -4.72 -5.82 -4.78
C ASN A 35 -3.74 -5.71 -3.61
N THR A 36 -2.68 -6.53 -3.65
CA THR A 36 -1.68 -6.60 -2.59
C THR A 36 -0.42 -5.83 -2.97
N SER A 37 -0.14 -4.74 -2.25
CA SER A 37 1.12 -4.01 -2.31
C SER A 37 2.10 -4.49 -1.22
N SER A 38 3.06 -3.66 -0.86
CA SER A 38 4.05 -3.92 0.18
C SER A 38 4.66 -2.63 0.67
N ASP A 39 5.07 -2.60 1.94
CA ASP A 39 5.88 -1.51 2.48
C ASP A 39 7.21 -1.31 1.72
N ALA A 40 7.74 -2.35 1.08
CA ALA A 40 8.90 -2.21 0.19
C ALA A 40 8.68 -1.19 -0.94
N GLY A 41 7.43 -1.05 -1.42
CA GLY A 41 7.06 -0.05 -2.43
C GLY A 41 6.62 1.30 -1.86
N LEU A 42 6.33 1.38 -0.56
CA LEU A 42 5.81 2.58 0.10
C LEU A 42 6.83 3.23 1.05
N LEU A 43 7.67 2.42 1.70
CA LEU A 43 8.74 2.85 2.62
C LEU A 43 10.14 2.67 2.03
N TYR A 44 10.23 2.13 0.80
CA TYR A 44 11.46 2.07 -0.03
C TYR A 44 12.58 1.24 0.60
N ASN A 45 12.35 -0.04 0.83
CA ASN A 45 13.34 -0.95 1.40
C ASN A 45 14.60 -1.07 0.52
N PRO A 46 15.80 -0.80 1.05
CA PRO A 46 17.05 -1.02 0.32
C PRO A 46 17.20 -2.49 -0.14
N GLY A 47 17.80 -2.70 -1.30
CA GLY A 47 18.00 -4.04 -1.88
C GLY A 47 16.81 -4.64 -2.61
N GLN A 48 15.63 -3.98 -2.57
CA GLN A 48 14.38 -4.43 -3.18
C GLN A 48 13.87 -3.48 -4.28
N SER A 49 14.74 -2.82 -5.02
CA SER A 49 14.35 -1.78 -5.99
C SER A 49 13.35 -2.26 -7.06
N ASN A 50 13.56 -3.45 -7.63
CA ASN A 50 12.66 -4.04 -8.62
C ASN A 50 11.31 -4.49 -8.02
N TYR A 51 11.35 -5.08 -6.82
CA TYR A 51 10.15 -5.49 -6.10
C TYR A 51 9.38 -4.27 -5.60
N GLY A 52 10.06 -3.32 -4.98
CA GLY A 52 9.47 -2.06 -4.52
C GLY A 52 8.82 -1.28 -5.66
N ALA A 53 9.50 -1.17 -6.81
CA ALA A 53 8.93 -0.54 -8.00
C ALA A 53 7.64 -1.24 -8.48
N ALA A 54 7.62 -2.57 -8.50
CA ALA A 54 6.43 -3.33 -8.87
C ALA A 54 5.27 -3.11 -7.88
N LYS A 55 5.54 -3.11 -6.58
CA LYS A 55 4.54 -2.93 -5.53
C LYS A 55 4.01 -1.50 -5.46
N ALA A 56 4.86 -0.50 -5.61
CA ALA A 56 4.44 0.89 -5.79
C ALA A 56 3.55 1.06 -7.04
N GLY A 57 3.93 0.41 -8.15
CA GLY A 57 3.15 0.38 -9.38
C GLY A 57 1.76 -0.24 -9.19
N ILE A 58 1.63 -1.33 -8.43
CA ILE A 58 0.35 -1.93 -8.06
C ILE A 58 -0.52 -0.94 -7.28
N THR A 59 0.06 -0.22 -6.33
CA THR A 59 -0.67 0.80 -5.57
C THR A 59 -1.23 1.88 -6.48
N ALA A 60 -0.39 2.52 -7.30
CA ALA A 60 -0.81 3.56 -8.22
C ALA A 60 -1.87 3.06 -9.22
N PHE A 61 -1.64 1.88 -9.82
CA PHE A 61 -2.57 1.24 -10.73
C PHE A 61 -3.94 1.02 -10.09
N THR A 62 -3.99 0.46 -8.88
CA THR A 62 -5.25 0.19 -8.18
C THR A 62 -6.03 1.45 -7.85
N LEU A 63 -5.35 2.53 -7.43
CA LEU A 63 -5.98 3.81 -7.13
C LEU A 63 -6.54 4.49 -8.41
N ILE A 64 -5.90 4.30 -9.55
CA ILE A 64 -6.41 4.76 -10.85
C ILE A 64 -7.66 3.95 -11.22
N VAL A 65 -7.58 2.61 -11.13
CA VAL A 65 -8.72 1.71 -11.41
C VAL A 65 -9.92 2.03 -10.51
N ALA A 66 -9.69 2.34 -9.23
CA ALA A 66 -10.76 2.75 -8.32
C ALA A 66 -11.57 3.94 -8.86
N LYS A 67 -10.88 4.95 -9.40
CA LYS A 67 -11.52 6.14 -10.00
C LYS A 67 -12.23 5.81 -11.32
N GLU A 68 -11.61 4.99 -12.17
CA GLU A 68 -12.16 4.62 -13.48
C GLU A 68 -13.39 3.73 -13.37
N MET A 69 -13.41 2.84 -12.37
CA MET A 69 -14.41 1.79 -12.24
C MET A 69 -15.56 2.13 -11.29
N ALA A 70 -15.44 3.20 -10.50
CA ALA A 70 -16.47 3.63 -9.53
C ALA A 70 -17.88 3.77 -10.19
N ARG A 71 -17.94 4.36 -11.36
CA ARG A 71 -19.21 4.54 -12.10
C ARG A 71 -19.88 3.24 -12.56
N TYR A 72 -19.17 2.11 -12.47
CA TYR A 72 -19.68 0.79 -12.83
C TYR A 72 -20.00 -0.08 -11.61
N GLY A 73 -20.01 0.48 -10.40
CA GLY A 73 -20.30 -0.26 -9.18
C GLY A 73 -19.16 -1.15 -8.68
N VAL A 74 -17.92 -0.85 -9.10
CA VAL A 74 -16.72 -1.61 -8.70
C VAL A 74 -15.90 -0.81 -7.69
N THR A 75 -15.57 -1.42 -6.55
CA THR A 75 -14.58 -0.88 -5.62
C THR A 75 -13.20 -1.47 -5.89
N ALA A 76 -12.15 -0.70 -5.66
CA ALA A 76 -10.77 -1.18 -5.77
C ALA A 76 -9.92 -0.61 -4.64
N ASN A 77 -9.30 -1.49 -3.87
CA ASN A 77 -8.50 -1.15 -2.70
C ASN A 77 -7.17 -1.90 -2.70
N VAL A 78 -6.21 -1.36 -1.96
CA VAL A 78 -4.88 -1.94 -1.78
C VAL A 78 -4.72 -2.38 -0.33
N ILE A 79 -4.30 -3.61 -0.12
CA ILE A 79 -3.80 -4.06 1.18
C ILE A 79 -2.27 -4.07 1.19
N VAL A 80 -1.70 -3.72 2.34
CA VAL A 80 -0.26 -3.71 2.59
C VAL A 80 0.00 -4.59 3.82
N PRO A 81 0.14 -5.90 3.61
CA PRO A 81 0.30 -6.84 4.70
C PRO A 81 1.75 -6.90 5.21
N VAL A 82 1.91 -7.12 6.51
CA VAL A 82 3.17 -7.58 7.11
C VAL A 82 2.89 -8.88 7.84
N ALA A 83 3.57 -9.95 7.42
CA ALA A 83 3.42 -11.26 8.02
C ALA A 83 4.75 -12.00 8.06
N ARG A 84 4.93 -12.86 9.07
CA ARG A 84 6.04 -13.80 9.13
C ARG A 84 5.73 -14.98 8.24
N THR A 85 6.47 -15.07 7.15
CA THR A 85 6.42 -16.20 6.23
C THR A 85 7.85 -16.66 5.95
N ARG A 86 8.03 -17.87 5.47
CA ARG A 86 9.33 -18.35 5.03
C ARG A 86 10.01 -17.35 4.08
N LEU A 87 9.25 -16.83 3.11
CA LEU A 87 9.79 -15.86 2.15
C LEU A 87 10.25 -14.57 2.82
N THR A 88 9.49 -14.05 3.80
CA THR A 88 9.85 -12.81 4.50
C THR A 88 11.10 -12.97 5.35
N THR A 89 11.22 -14.09 6.05
CA THR A 89 12.39 -14.38 6.90
C THR A 89 13.66 -14.64 6.11
N GLU A 90 13.53 -15.29 4.94
CA GLU A 90 14.67 -15.56 4.05
C GLU A 90 15.10 -14.33 3.24
N ALA A 91 14.13 -13.54 2.73
CA ALA A 91 14.42 -12.42 1.82
C ALA A 91 14.81 -11.12 2.53
N THR A 92 14.52 -10.98 3.83
CA THR A 92 14.81 -9.74 4.58
C THR A 92 15.38 -10.06 5.96
N PRO A 93 16.63 -10.60 6.04
CA PRO A 93 17.26 -10.99 7.32
C PRO A 93 17.39 -9.83 8.31
N SER A 94 17.47 -8.59 7.82
CA SER A 94 17.51 -7.37 8.66
C SER A 94 16.26 -7.15 9.52
N LEU A 95 15.15 -7.78 9.19
CA LEU A 95 13.91 -7.72 9.97
C LEU A 95 13.83 -8.85 11.04
N ALA A 96 14.71 -9.83 11.01
CA ALA A 96 14.67 -10.95 11.96
C ALA A 96 14.56 -10.51 13.42
N PRO A 97 15.28 -9.46 13.91
CA PRO A 97 15.18 -9.01 15.30
C PRO A 97 13.79 -8.50 15.70
N VAL A 98 13.03 -7.93 14.76
CA VAL A 98 11.68 -7.41 15.03
C VAL A 98 10.57 -8.39 14.67
N MET A 99 10.89 -9.39 13.82
CA MET A 99 9.91 -10.41 13.42
C MET A 99 9.73 -11.48 14.49
N GLY A 100 10.70 -11.75 15.36
CA GLY A 100 10.65 -12.77 16.40
C GLY A 100 10.24 -14.15 15.89
N THR A 101 9.92 -15.06 16.78
CA THR A 101 9.35 -16.37 16.43
C THR A 101 7.87 -16.46 16.78
N LYS A 102 7.17 -17.43 16.20
CA LYS A 102 5.77 -17.70 16.50
C LYS A 102 5.60 -18.05 17.97
N GLU A 103 6.46 -18.93 18.49
CA GLU A 103 6.43 -19.43 19.88
C GLU A 103 6.64 -18.30 20.88
N GLU A 104 7.54 -17.36 20.60
CA GLU A 104 7.76 -16.17 21.45
C GLU A 104 6.52 -15.30 21.53
N PHE A 105 5.84 -15.08 20.39
CA PHE A 105 4.66 -14.25 20.35
C PHE A 105 3.43 -14.94 20.93
N GLU A 106 3.22 -16.24 20.66
CA GLU A 106 2.14 -17.01 21.29
C GLU A 106 2.29 -17.04 22.82
N LYS A 107 3.51 -17.17 23.33
CA LYS A 107 3.78 -17.10 24.78
C LYS A 107 3.47 -15.72 25.36
N ARG A 108 3.76 -14.65 24.63
CA ARG A 108 3.61 -13.26 25.10
C ARG A 108 2.18 -12.74 24.96
N TYR A 109 1.51 -13.05 23.85
CA TYR A 109 0.22 -12.45 23.49
C TYR A 109 -0.93 -13.45 23.44
N GLY A 110 -0.66 -14.74 23.51
CA GLY A 110 -1.68 -15.78 23.34
C GLY A 110 -2.00 -16.13 21.88
N TYR A 111 -1.37 -15.43 20.93
CA TYR A 111 -1.50 -15.65 19.48
C TYR A 111 -0.27 -15.13 18.76
N ASP A 112 -0.13 -15.45 17.47
CA ASP A 112 0.95 -14.88 16.62
C ASP A 112 0.44 -13.64 15.87
N PRO A 113 0.81 -12.40 16.28
CA PRO A 113 0.39 -11.19 15.59
C PRO A 113 0.98 -11.05 14.19
N LEU A 114 2.02 -11.79 13.86
CA LEU A 114 2.63 -11.79 12.52
C LEU A 114 2.25 -13.03 11.71
N GLY A 115 1.29 -13.82 12.17
CA GLY A 115 0.72 -14.91 11.39
C GLY A 115 0.06 -14.40 10.10
N PRO A 116 0.22 -15.09 8.95
CA PRO A 116 -0.40 -14.67 7.70
C PRO A 116 -1.93 -14.64 7.74
N GLU A 117 -2.55 -15.40 8.63
CA GLU A 117 -3.99 -15.42 8.86
C GLU A 117 -4.56 -14.08 9.36
N MET A 118 -3.72 -13.24 9.96
CA MET A 118 -4.12 -11.92 10.46
C MET A 118 -4.61 -10.97 9.35
N MET A 119 -4.30 -11.28 8.10
CA MET A 119 -4.75 -10.49 6.94
C MET A 119 -6.18 -10.82 6.50
N ALA A 120 -6.66 -12.03 6.80
CA ALA A 120 -7.91 -12.56 6.26
C ALA A 120 -9.15 -11.72 6.63
N PRO A 121 -9.33 -11.23 7.86
CA PRO A 121 -10.52 -10.43 8.22
C PRO A 121 -10.67 -9.16 7.37
N LEU A 122 -9.57 -8.46 7.08
CA LEU A 122 -9.61 -7.27 6.22
C LEU A 122 -10.02 -7.63 4.79
N VAL A 123 -9.49 -8.73 4.25
CA VAL A 123 -9.83 -9.17 2.89
C VAL A 123 -11.30 -9.56 2.81
N VAL A 124 -11.81 -10.31 3.79
CA VAL A 124 -13.23 -10.70 3.85
C VAL A 124 -14.13 -9.46 3.94
N PHE A 125 -13.81 -8.50 4.79
CA PHE A 125 -14.55 -7.25 4.89
C PHE A 125 -14.57 -6.51 3.55
N LEU A 126 -13.41 -6.28 2.92
CA LEU A 126 -13.33 -5.57 1.65
C LEU A 126 -14.03 -6.30 0.49
N ALA A 127 -14.19 -7.61 0.59
CA ALA A 127 -14.91 -8.43 -0.39
C ALA A 127 -16.43 -8.44 -0.18
N SER A 128 -16.90 -8.03 0.99
CA SER A 128 -18.32 -8.05 1.37
C SER A 128 -19.09 -6.83 0.87
N ASP A 129 -20.41 -6.87 1.02
CA ASP A 129 -21.29 -5.72 0.72
C ASP A 129 -21.20 -4.61 1.77
N GLU A 130 -20.69 -4.91 2.97
CA GLU A 130 -20.42 -3.94 4.02
C GLU A 130 -19.36 -2.89 3.57
N ALA A 131 -18.47 -3.25 2.62
CA ALA A 131 -17.44 -2.38 2.09
C ALA A 131 -17.81 -1.71 0.74
N LYS A 132 -19.09 -1.62 0.41
CA LYS A 132 -19.56 -1.07 -0.87
C LYS A 132 -19.16 0.40 -1.12
N ASP A 133 -18.91 1.16 -0.06
CA ASP A 133 -18.48 2.56 -0.05
C ASP A 133 -16.97 2.73 0.19
N VAL A 134 -16.24 1.63 0.45
CA VAL A 134 -14.79 1.64 0.65
C VAL A 134 -14.09 1.42 -0.68
N THR A 135 -13.54 2.48 -1.27
CA THR A 135 -12.81 2.40 -2.54
C THR A 135 -11.66 3.41 -2.59
N GLY A 136 -10.61 3.09 -3.33
CA GLY A 136 -9.44 3.96 -3.49
C GLY A 136 -8.60 4.09 -2.22
N GLN A 137 -8.64 3.09 -1.35
CA GLN A 137 -7.91 3.11 -0.09
C GLN A 137 -6.65 2.24 -0.16
N VAL A 138 -5.64 2.64 0.59
CA VAL A 138 -4.42 1.87 0.84
C VAL A 138 -4.37 1.55 2.32
N ILE A 139 -4.51 0.29 2.68
CA ILE A 139 -4.69 -0.14 4.07
C ILE A 139 -3.55 -1.08 4.46
N ARG A 140 -2.71 -0.63 5.39
CA ARG A 140 -1.70 -1.48 6.01
C ARG A 140 -2.34 -2.30 7.12
N VAL A 141 -1.96 -3.57 7.21
CA VAL A 141 -2.41 -4.48 8.27
C VAL A 141 -1.23 -5.23 8.86
N VAL A 142 -1.07 -5.11 10.18
CA VAL A 142 -0.01 -5.77 10.97
C VAL A 142 -0.57 -6.13 12.33
N GLY A 143 -0.54 -7.39 12.70
CA GLY A 143 -0.89 -7.83 14.06
C GLY A 143 -2.30 -7.47 14.53
N GLY A 144 -3.26 -7.36 13.65
CA GLY A 144 -4.62 -6.92 13.98
C GLY A 144 -4.80 -5.40 13.99
N ASN A 145 -3.73 -4.64 13.80
CA ASN A 145 -3.80 -3.18 13.66
C ASN A 145 -3.99 -2.78 12.20
N LEU A 146 -4.75 -1.73 11.97
CA LEU A 146 -5.03 -1.18 10.65
C LEU A 146 -4.57 0.27 10.58
N TRP A 147 -3.88 0.63 9.48
CA TRP A 147 -3.53 2.01 9.15
C TRP A 147 -4.06 2.37 7.78
N LEU A 148 -4.74 3.48 7.69
CA LEU A 148 -5.04 4.09 6.42
C LEU A 148 -3.83 4.90 5.95
N LEU A 149 -3.22 4.48 4.85
CA LEU A 149 -2.06 5.17 4.29
C LEU A 149 -2.52 6.26 3.33
N HIS A 150 -2.11 7.48 3.62
CA HIS A 150 -2.37 8.59 2.73
C HIS A 150 -1.38 8.59 1.56
N SER A 151 -1.87 8.84 0.36
CA SER A 151 -1.03 9.04 -0.82
C SER A 151 -0.17 10.30 -0.69
N TRP A 152 0.73 10.51 -1.66
CA TRP A 152 1.57 11.69 -1.74
C TRP A 152 0.78 12.97 -1.51
N ARG A 153 1.24 13.78 -0.57
CA ARG A 153 0.71 15.10 -0.27
C ARG A 153 1.80 16.13 -0.48
N SER A 154 1.45 17.28 -1.08
CA SER A 154 2.34 18.42 -1.11
C SER A 154 2.55 18.94 0.31
N SER A 155 3.79 19.23 0.64
CA SER A 155 4.16 19.96 1.87
C SER A 155 3.95 21.47 1.67
N GLU A 156 4.75 22.28 2.33
CA GLU A 156 4.78 23.72 2.10
C GLU A 156 5.14 24.08 0.66
N ILE A 157 4.63 25.20 0.20
CA ILE A 157 4.98 25.77 -1.10
C ILE A 157 5.99 26.91 -0.92
N VAL A 158 7.10 26.85 -1.64
CA VAL A 158 8.03 27.98 -1.76
C VAL A 158 7.76 28.68 -3.08
N LYS A 159 7.46 29.97 -3.02
CA LYS A 159 7.22 30.80 -4.19
C LYS A 159 8.44 31.66 -4.47
N ARG A 160 8.82 31.75 -5.74
CA ARG A 160 9.83 32.71 -6.17
C ARG A 160 9.30 34.13 -6.10
N VAL A 161 10.11 35.04 -5.56
CA VAL A 161 9.81 36.48 -5.50
C VAL A 161 11.06 37.24 -6.02
N PRO A 162 10.89 38.09 -7.04
CA PRO A 162 9.70 38.31 -7.86
C PRO A 162 9.29 37.09 -8.68
N LYS A 163 8.02 37.03 -9.11
CA LYS A 163 7.52 35.92 -9.94
C LYS A 163 8.36 35.78 -11.22
N GLY A 164 8.60 34.55 -11.65
CA GLY A 164 9.37 34.26 -12.86
C GLY A 164 9.99 32.86 -12.82
N MET A 165 10.88 32.59 -13.76
CA MET A 165 11.64 31.34 -13.81
C MET A 165 12.70 31.32 -12.70
N TRP A 166 12.80 30.20 -11.99
CA TRP A 166 13.87 29.94 -11.04
C TRP A 166 15.24 29.89 -11.75
N GLN A 167 16.25 30.52 -11.17
CA GLN A 167 17.60 30.23 -11.53
C GLN A 167 18.14 29.04 -10.74
N PRO A 168 19.00 28.19 -11.30
CA PRO A 168 19.51 26.99 -10.61
C PRO A 168 20.08 27.27 -9.23
N GLU A 169 20.78 28.40 -9.08
CA GLU A 169 21.44 28.82 -7.84
C GLU A 169 20.44 29.17 -6.72
N GLU A 170 19.25 29.64 -7.09
CA GLU A 170 18.20 30.02 -6.15
C GLU A 170 17.49 28.77 -5.55
N ILE A 171 17.47 27.64 -6.30
CA ILE A 171 16.71 26.44 -5.94
C ILE A 171 17.32 25.73 -4.73
N GLY A 172 18.66 25.58 -4.72
CA GLY A 172 19.36 24.77 -3.73
C GLY A 172 19.07 25.16 -2.27
N PRO A 173 19.20 26.44 -1.88
CA PRO A 173 18.87 26.90 -0.53
C PRO A 173 17.41 26.65 -0.16
N LYS A 174 16.47 26.93 -1.06
CA LYS A 174 15.02 26.76 -0.82
C LYS A 174 14.62 25.30 -0.70
N LEU A 175 15.19 24.43 -1.50
CA LEU A 175 14.91 22.98 -1.41
C LEU A 175 15.46 22.39 -0.10
N ARG A 176 16.64 22.80 0.34
CA ARG A 176 17.20 22.38 1.65
C ARG A 176 16.34 22.83 2.81
N GLU A 177 15.78 24.05 2.77
CA GLU A 177 14.82 24.53 3.76
C GLU A 177 13.57 23.65 3.85
N LEU A 178 12.97 23.29 2.70
CA LEU A 178 11.82 22.38 2.65
C LEU A 178 12.16 20.98 3.19
N ILE A 179 13.31 20.44 2.82
CA ILE A 179 13.77 19.12 3.28
C ILE A 179 13.98 19.12 4.80
N ALA A 180 14.55 20.18 5.36
CA ALA A 180 14.77 20.26 6.81
C ALA A 180 13.47 20.31 7.63
N LYS A 181 12.39 20.83 7.05
CA LYS A 181 11.06 20.85 7.66
C LYS A 181 10.23 19.59 7.42
N ALA A 182 10.67 18.72 6.51
CA ALA A 182 9.93 17.51 6.17
C ALA A 182 9.87 16.54 7.36
N PRO A 183 8.72 15.85 7.57
CA PRO A 183 8.64 14.83 8.62
C PRO A 183 9.61 13.69 8.32
N LYS A 184 10.11 13.05 9.38
CA LYS A 184 10.94 11.84 9.23
C LYS A 184 10.13 10.76 8.49
N ARG A 185 10.83 10.05 7.60
CA ARG A 185 10.24 8.91 6.91
C ARG A 185 10.07 7.75 7.87
N GLU A 186 8.95 7.05 7.75
CA GLU A 186 8.77 5.75 8.40
C GLU A 186 9.70 4.72 7.77
N ASP A 187 10.10 3.72 8.56
CA ASP A 187 10.72 2.49 8.09
C ASP A 187 9.92 1.28 8.57
N LEU A 188 10.13 0.14 7.91
CA LEU A 188 9.35 -1.05 8.18
C LEU A 188 9.59 -1.63 9.59
N ALA A 189 10.80 -1.53 10.12
CA ALA A 189 11.10 -2.00 11.48
C ALA A 189 10.31 -1.20 12.52
N GLY A 190 10.31 0.13 12.39
CA GLY A 190 9.53 1.03 13.25
C GLY A 190 8.03 0.75 13.18
N VAL A 191 7.49 0.46 11.99
CA VAL A 191 6.08 0.08 11.82
C VAL A 191 5.75 -1.22 12.57
N ILE A 192 6.58 -2.26 12.42
CA ILE A 192 6.38 -3.54 13.13
C ILE A 192 6.46 -3.33 14.64
N MET A 193 7.46 -2.62 15.12
CA MET A 193 7.61 -2.35 16.55
C MET A 193 6.40 -1.59 17.12
N SER A 194 5.91 -0.58 16.41
CA SER A 194 4.70 0.16 16.80
C SER A 194 3.44 -0.69 16.80
N ALA A 195 3.37 -1.71 15.93
CA ALA A 195 2.24 -2.63 15.89
C ALA A 195 2.24 -3.63 17.04
N LEU A 196 3.41 -3.93 17.62
CA LEU A 196 3.62 -4.94 18.66
C LEU A 196 3.76 -4.34 20.07
N SER A 197 3.78 -3.01 20.21
CA SER A 197 3.75 -2.29 21.49
C SER A 197 2.34 -2.18 22.05
#